data_bba524e74d3dc24a46fe54805f3d290e
#
_entry.id   bba524e74d3dc24a46fe54805f3d290e
#
_cell.length_a   1.000
_cell.length_b   1.000
_cell.length_c   1.000
_cell.angle_alpha   90.00
_cell.angle_beta   90.00
_cell.angle_gamma   90.00
#
_symmetry.space_group_name_H-M   'P 1'
#
loop_
_entity.id
_entity.type
_entity.pdbx_description
1 polymer ?
#
loop_
_entity_poly.entity_id
_entity_poly.type
_entity_poly.pdbx_seq_one_letter_code
_entity_poly.pdbx_strand_id
1 'polypeptide(L)'
;RQMCIRDSLDPGPQSWADLKSLYDAPRIALSDVAAGNVARAHDFLQEVVASGRTVYGVNTGFGQLAHVRVGEDELHQLQDNILRSHAAGLGTPLPPKVVRWMLLFKVCGLIRGHSGVQPQTVDRLVDFYNEGVMPVVPRQGSLGASGDLAPLSHMCLPLLGEGELMEQGADGQWTTRPAAEVLKEKGWSPISLGSKEGLALINGTQMMSALLAYGLEQLESLWEQAHGVASLSLAAFEGLDAPFHPAVHDLRQHAGQQASAAEMRHWIEGAAFLRETHEWVQDPYSFRCIPQVYGAVRKAMDLGIETLEGEATAVTDNPILLPKTGEVISAGNFHGEPLAVILDHLKVAASELGTMSERRIFKLLSGTRGLPPFLATDPGLDSGLMIVQYTAASIVARNKMRAMPASVDTIDSSNGQEDHVSMGANAGLQMLAVIEGTREILASELLTASQALHFRPEPGLSNRQSEWLKAFRMEVPPQDGDVEQSSRMRAAVRFLAHKA
;
A
#
# COMPACT_ATOMS: atom_id res chain seq x y z
N ARG A 1 -19.65 24.87 -17.88
CA ARG A 1 -19.57 24.53 -16.44
C ARG A 1 -19.83 23.04 -16.36
N GLN A 2 -18.78 22.19 -16.38
CA GLN A 2 -18.87 20.81 -15.93
C GLN A 2 -19.24 20.85 -14.44
N MET A 3 -20.39 20.29 -14.10
CA MET A 3 -20.73 19.97 -12.72
C MET A 3 -19.65 18.99 -12.24
N CYS A 4 -18.73 19.45 -11.36
CA CYS A 4 -17.82 18.53 -10.68
C CYS A 4 -18.70 17.57 -9.86
N ILE A 5 -18.73 16.31 -10.25
CA ILE A 5 -19.32 15.23 -9.45
C ILE A 5 -18.50 15.18 -8.16
N ARG A 6 -19.14 15.47 -7.04
CA ARG A 6 -18.55 15.28 -5.71
C ARG A 6 -19.07 13.96 -5.17
N ASP A 7 -18.17 13.03 -4.87
CA ASP A 7 -18.59 11.83 -4.18
C ASP A 7 -18.85 12.15 -2.71
N SER A 8 -20.01 11.69 -2.22
CA SER A 8 -20.48 11.96 -0.87
C SER A 8 -19.86 10.98 0.10
N LEU A 9 -19.16 11.49 1.13
CA LEU A 9 -18.65 10.69 2.24
C LEU A 9 -19.73 10.48 3.28
N ASP A 10 -20.16 9.23 3.41
CA ASP A 10 -21.07 8.77 4.44
C ASP A 10 -20.32 8.06 5.60
N PRO A 11 -20.83 8.18 6.85
CA PRO A 11 -20.16 7.60 8.02
C PRO A 11 -20.39 6.09 8.19
N GLY A 12 -20.69 5.35 7.14
CA GLY A 12 -20.91 3.91 7.13
C GLY A 12 -19.67 3.09 6.79
N PRO A 13 -19.73 1.76 6.94
CA PRO A 13 -18.72 0.85 6.39
C PRO A 13 -18.57 1.05 4.88
N GLN A 14 -17.34 0.90 4.39
CA GLN A 14 -17.00 1.04 2.96
C GLN A 14 -16.33 -0.24 2.48
N SER A 15 -16.74 -0.75 1.32
CA SER A 15 -16.03 -1.85 0.66
C SER A 15 -14.71 -1.35 0.04
N TRP A 16 -13.80 -2.26 -0.25
CA TRP A 16 -12.55 -1.93 -0.96
C TRP A 16 -12.82 -1.24 -2.32
N ALA A 17 -13.85 -1.68 -3.03
CA ALA A 17 -14.26 -1.05 -4.29
C ALA A 17 -14.75 0.40 -4.08
N ASP A 18 -15.56 0.65 -3.04
CA ASP A 18 -16.02 1.99 -2.69
C ASP A 18 -14.84 2.89 -2.28
N LEU A 19 -13.92 2.37 -1.46
CA LEU A 19 -12.72 3.10 -1.04
C LEU A 19 -11.85 3.50 -2.24
N LYS A 20 -11.64 2.60 -3.21
CA LYS A 20 -10.92 2.94 -4.46
C LYS A 20 -11.67 4.01 -5.26
N SER A 21 -12.99 3.90 -5.37
CA SER A 21 -13.81 4.92 -6.05
C SER A 21 -13.67 6.29 -5.39
N LEU A 22 -13.75 6.36 -4.07
CA LEU A 22 -13.55 7.59 -3.29
C LEU A 22 -12.13 8.15 -3.45
N TYR A 23 -11.11 7.29 -3.47
CA TYR A 23 -9.72 7.69 -3.66
C TYR A 23 -9.49 8.30 -5.06
N ASP A 24 -10.10 7.74 -6.09
CA ASP A 24 -9.98 8.20 -7.47
C ASP A 24 -10.91 9.40 -7.77
N ALA A 25 -11.84 9.68 -6.88
CA ALA A 25 -12.75 10.81 -7.05
C ALA A 25 -11.97 12.14 -7.11
N PRO A 26 -12.24 13.00 -8.08
CA PRO A 26 -11.57 14.29 -8.21
C PRO A 26 -11.85 15.20 -7.01
N ARG A 27 -13.02 15.07 -6.39
CA ARG A 27 -13.43 15.82 -5.19
C ARG A 27 -14.41 14.99 -4.36
N ILE A 28 -14.25 15.09 -3.04
CA ILE A 28 -15.16 14.51 -2.04
C ILE A 28 -15.89 15.62 -1.27
N ALA A 29 -17.05 15.30 -0.71
CA ALA A 29 -17.77 16.20 0.19
C ALA A 29 -18.43 15.38 1.31
N LEU A 30 -18.60 15.98 2.48
CA LEU A 30 -19.34 15.36 3.57
C LEU A 30 -20.83 15.31 3.23
N SER A 31 -21.50 14.18 3.52
CA SER A 31 -22.96 14.13 3.53
C SER A 31 -23.51 14.95 4.70
N ASP A 32 -24.79 15.31 4.64
CA ASP A 32 -25.47 16.00 5.75
C ASP A 32 -25.42 15.16 7.04
N VAL A 33 -25.46 13.84 6.92
CA VAL A 33 -25.34 12.92 8.06
C VAL A 33 -23.95 12.99 8.67
N ALA A 34 -22.89 12.99 7.85
CA ALA A 34 -21.52 13.09 8.27
C ALA A 34 -21.24 14.43 8.98
N ALA A 35 -21.64 15.54 8.35
CA ALA A 35 -21.49 16.87 8.94
C ALA A 35 -22.27 17.01 10.28
N GLY A 36 -23.51 16.48 10.32
CA GLY A 36 -24.30 16.43 11.54
C GLY A 36 -23.70 15.58 12.66
N ASN A 37 -23.01 14.49 12.33
CA ASN A 37 -22.30 13.66 13.31
C ASN A 37 -21.13 14.43 13.95
N VAL A 38 -20.32 15.09 13.10
CA VAL A 38 -19.17 15.89 13.56
C VAL A 38 -19.65 17.00 14.50
N ALA A 39 -20.68 17.77 14.09
CA ALA A 39 -21.23 18.87 14.90
C ALA A 39 -21.74 18.38 16.26
N ARG A 40 -22.55 17.30 16.29
CA ARG A 40 -23.06 16.72 17.55
C ARG A 40 -21.97 16.25 18.50
N ALA A 41 -20.91 15.64 17.96
CA ALA A 41 -19.81 15.18 18.80
C ALA A 41 -19.01 16.35 19.36
N HIS A 42 -18.83 17.41 18.56
CA HIS A 42 -18.19 18.65 19.01
C HIS A 42 -19.01 19.33 20.13
N ASP A 43 -20.31 19.52 19.91
CA ASP A 43 -21.21 20.14 20.91
C ASP A 43 -21.21 19.35 22.22
N PHE A 44 -21.30 18.02 22.16
CA PHE A 44 -21.21 17.16 23.33
C PHE A 44 -19.87 17.31 24.07
N LEU A 45 -18.76 17.43 23.34
CA LEU A 45 -17.45 17.67 23.95
C LEU A 45 -17.42 19.03 24.68
N GLN A 46 -18.00 20.09 24.10
CA GLN A 46 -18.10 21.40 24.76
C GLN A 46 -18.92 21.32 26.05
N GLU A 47 -20.02 20.58 26.08
CA GLU A 47 -20.79 20.33 27.31
C GLU A 47 -19.95 19.61 28.39
N VAL A 48 -19.16 18.61 28.01
CA VAL A 48 -18.24 17.88 28.89
C VAL A 48 -17.19 18.81 29.47
N VAL A 49 -16.58 19.68 28.67
CA VAL A 49 -15.60 20.67 29.12
C VAL A 49 -16.26 21.67 30.12
N ALA A 50 -17.41 22.24 29.77
CA ALA A 50 -18.15 23.19 30.59
C ALA A 50 -18.63 22.58 31.93
N SER A 51 -18.83 21.27 31.99
CA SER A 51 -19.19 20.60 33.27
C SER A 51 -18.04 20.55 34.28
N GLY A 52 -16.82 20.92 33.89
CA GLY A 52 -15.62 20.86 34.75
C GLY A 52 -15.13 19.42 35.06
N ARG A 53 -15.74 18.40 34.45
CA ARG A 53 -15.34 17.00 34.61
C ARG A 53 -13.92 16.79 34.06
N THR A 54 -13.06 16.13 34.84
CA THR A 54 -11.72 15.77 34.41
C THR A 54 -11.79 14.60 33.44
N VAL A 55 -11.33 14.79 32.21
CA VAL A 55 -11.35 13.78 31.14
C VAL A 55 -9.97 13.74 30.48
N TYR A 56 -9.42 12.52 30.36
CA TYR A 56 -8.14 12.28 29.71
C TYR A 56 -8.07 12.91 28.31
N GLY A 57 -6.99 13.63 28.03
CA GLY A 57 -6.73 14.23 26.73
C GLY A 57 -7.68 15.36 26.31
N VAL A 58 -8.65 15.70 27.14
CA VAL A 58 -9.58 16.84 26.98
C VAL A 58 -9.06 18.05 27.80
N ASN A 59 -8.89 17.86 29.11
CA ASN A 59 -8.41 18.88 30.04
C ASN A 59 -7.33 18.32 30.98
N THR A 60 -6.58 17.32 30.56
CA THR A 60 -5.41 16.78 31.24
C THR A 60 -4.23 16.70 30.27
N GLY A 61 -3.01 16.55 30.79
CA GLY A 61 -1.86 16.14 30.01
C GLY A 61 -2.04 14.75 29.40
N PHE A 62 -1.06 14.29 28.63
CA PHE A 62 -1.09 13.06 27.85
C PHE A 62 -0.16 11.99 28.42
N GLY A 63 -0.45 10.72 28.11
CA GLY A 63 0.34 9.57 28.57
C GLY A 63 0.49 9.58 30.09
N GLN A 64 1.72 9.51 30.58
CA GLN A 64 1.99 9.54 32.01
C GLN A 64 1.56 10.87 32.71
N LEU A 65 1.41 11.98 31.98
CA LEU A 65 0.95 13.26 32.48
C LEU A 65 -0.59 13.35 32.58
N ALA A 66 -1.32 12.28 32.39
CA ALA A 66 -2.78 12.22 32.43
C ALA A 66 -3.40 12.69 33.76
N HIS A 67 -2.61 12.69 34.85
CA HIS A 67 -3.02 13.16 36.17
C HIS A 67 -2.87 14.71 36.37
N VAL A 68 -2.21 15.39 35.44
CA VAL A 68 -2.00 16.82 35.48
C VAL A 68 -3.15 17.53 34.79
N ARG A 69 -3.96 18.29 35.52
CA ARG A 69 -5.05 19.09 34.98
C ARG A 69 -4.50 20.39 34.37
N VAL A 70 -4.99 20.76 33.20
CA VAL A 70 -4.66 22.00 32.47
C VAL A 70 -5.84 22.95 32.57
N GLY A 71 -5.56 24.23 32.78
CA GLY A 71 -6.57 25.28 32.85
C GLY A 71 -7.25 25.54 31.51
N GLU A 72 -8.50 26.03 31.55
CA GLU A 72 -9.29 26.25 30.30
C GLU A 72 -8.59 27.24 29.37
N ASP A 73 -7.94 28.25 29.85
CA ASP A 73 -7.20 29.27 29.09
C ASP A 73 -5.99 28.71 28.35
N GLU A 74 -5.48 27.53 28.75
CA GLU A 74 -4.29 26.89 28.19
C GLU A 74 -4.63 25.68 27.30
N LEU A 75 -5.92 25.30 27.16
CA LEU A 75 -6.32 24.11 26.43
C LEU A 75 -5.95 24.18 24.93
N HIS A 76 -6.11 25.33 24.29
CA HIS A 76 -5.70 25.53 22.91
C HIS A 76 -4.20 25.31 22.72
N GLN A 77 -3.39 25.92 23.61
CA GLN A 77 -1.94 25.77 23.57
C GLN A 77 -1.52 24.32 23.80
N LEU A 78 -2.19 23.60 24.69
CA LEU A 78 -1.96 22.16 24.91
C LEU A 78 -2.18 21.36 23.64
N GLN A 79 -3.26 21.60 22.87
CA GLN A 79 -3.59 20.87 21.67
C GLN A 79 -2.62 21.21 20.52
N ASP A 80 -2.21 22.45 20.37
CA ASP A 80 -1.18 22.84 19.40
C ASP A 80 0.18 22.22 19.76
N ASN A 81 0.55 22.24 21.04
CA ASN A 81 1.83 21.71 21.51
C ASN A 81 1.94 20.19 21.32
N ILE A 82 0.85 19.42 21.40
CA ILE A 82 0.90 17.98 21.13
C ILE A 82 1.27 17.72 19.66
N LEU A 83 0.71 18.48 18.73
CA LEU A 83 1.10 18.36 17.31
C LEU A 83 2.59 18.67 17.13
N ARG A 84 3.08 19.78 17.71
CA ARG A 84 4.50 20.18 17.57
C ARG A 84 5.45 19.17 18.18
N SER A 85 5.17 18.72 19.40
CA SER A 85 6.05 17.79 20.13
C SER A 85 6.08 16.39 19.55
N HIS A 86 5.02 15.95 18.87
CA HIS A 86 4.92 14.63 18.25
C HIS A 86 5.33 14.61 16.79
N ALA A 87 5.53 15.76 16.14
CA ALA A 87 6.08 15.84 14.79
C ALA A 87 7.60 15.59 14.79
N ALA A 88 7.99 14.37 15.19
CA ALA A 88 9.38 13.96 15.41
C ALA A 88 9.84 12.89 14.41
N GLY A 89 9.20 12.84 13.25
CA GLY A 89 9.54 11.87 12.20
C GLY A 89 10.83 12.19 11.45
N LEU A 90 11.47 11.16 10.90
CA LEU A 90 12.70 11.26 10.11
C LEU A 90 12.61 10.44 8.81
N GLY A 91 13.61 10.61 7.95
CA GLY A 91 13.75 9.87 6.69
C GLY A 91 13.05 10.55 5.51
N THR A 92 13.05 9.88 4.38
CA THR A 92 12.40 10.39 3.16
C THR A 92 10.89 10.46 3.35
N PRO A 93 10.20 11.43 2.75
CA PRO A 93 8.74 11.51 2.80
C PRO A 93 8.06 10.24 2.27
N LEU A 94 6.88 9.96 2.80
CA LEU A 94 5.96 8.98 2.22
C LEU A 94 5.53 9.43 0.82
N PRO A 95 5.25 8.50 -0.10
CA PRO A 95 4.69 8.85 -1.39
C PRO A 95 3.38 9.66 -1.23
N PRO A 96 3.15 10.71 -2.05
CA PRO A 96 1.91 11.51 -1.99
C PRO A 96 0.64 10.67 -2.05
N LYS A 97 0.65 9.57 -2.80
CA LYS A 97 -0.46 8.61 -2.88
C LYS A 97 -0.80 7.97 -1.53
N VAL A 98 0.21 7.66 -0.71
CA VAL A 98 -0.01 7.15 0.66
C VAL A 98 -0.59 8.23 1.55
N VAL A 99 -0.08 9.47 1.48
CA VAL A 99 -0.59 10.59 2.27
C VAL A 99 -2.04 10.93 1.89
N ARG A 100 -2.41 10.80 0.62
CA ARG A 100 -3.80 10.95 0.15
C ARG A 100 -4.73 9.90 0.80
N TRP A 101 -4.29 8.64 0.92
CA TRP A 101 -5.00 7.61 1.68
C TRP A 101 -5.11 7.95 3.17
N MET A 102 -4.03 8.47 3.78
CA MET A 102 -4.03 8.89 5.18
C MET A 102 -5.08 9.99 5.45
N LEU A 103 -5.16 11.00 4.58
CA LEU A 103 -6.17 12.07 4.66
C LEU A 103 -7.60 11.50 4.56
N LEU A 104 -7.83 10.63 3.57
CA LEU A 104 -9.16 10.01 3.36
C LEU A 104 -9.58 9.22 4.60
N PHE A 105 -8.73 8.33 5.11
CA PHE A 105 -9.06 7.51 6.28
C PHE A 105 -9.21 8.34 7.57
N LYS A 106 -8.43 9.41 7.73
CA LYS A 106 -8.63 10.33 8.86
C LYS A 106 -10.01 10.99 8.79
N VAL A 107 -10.41 11.50 7.63
CA VAL A 107 -11.75 12.08 7.45
C VAL A 107 -12.83 11.03 7.70
N CYS A 108 -12.70 9.81 7.12
CA CYS A 108 -13.66 8.72 7.34
C CYS A 108 -13.86 8.37 8.83
N GLY A 109 -12.79 8.32 9.61
CA GLY A 109 -12.87 8.10 11.05
C GLY A 109 -13.54 9.25 11.80
N LEU A 110 -13.19 10.50 11.49
CA LEU A 110 -13.72 11.68 12.16
C LEU A 110 -15.21 11.91 11.93
N ILE A 111 -15.72 11.66 10.72
CA ILE A 111 -17.14 11.81 10.37
C ILE A 111 -18.07 10.80 11.05
N ARG A 112 -17.51 9.79 11.74
CA ARG A 112 -18.30 8.90 12.60
C ARG A 112 -18.92 9.63 13.79
N GLY A 113 -18.36 10.79 14.17
CA GLY A 113 -18.92 11.64 15.24
C GLY A 113 -18.62 11.13 16.66
N HIS A 114 -17.40 10.65 16.88
CA HIS A 114 -16.95 10.14 18.18
C HIS A 114 -15.65 10.76 18.67
N SER A 115 -15.09 11.71 17.91
CA SER A 115 -13.77 12.33 18.19
C SER A 115 -13.88 13.74 18.77
N GLY A 116 -14.97 14.47 18.48
CA GLY A 116 -15.23 15.80 19.05
C GLY A 116 -14.47 16.96 18.39
N VAL A 117 -13.91 16.73 17.19
CA VAL A 117 -13.21 17.78 16.43
C VAL A 117 -14.18 18.85 15.92
N GLN A 118 -13.68 20.08 15.72
CA GLN A 118 -14.45 21.16 15.09
C GLN A 118 -14.81 20.82 13.63
N PRO A 119 -16.01 21.19 13.14
CA PRO A 119 -16.33 21.04 11.72
C PRO A 119 -15.28 21.66 10.79
N GLN A 120 -14.77 22.83 11.11
CA GLN A 120 -13.74 23.53 10.34
C GLN A 120 -12.46 22.72 10.14
N THR A 121 -12.07 21.90 11.10
CA THR A 121 -10.88 21.04 11.02
C THR A 121 -11.09 19.93 10.02
N VAL A 122 -12.27 19.28 10.02
CA VAL A 122 -12.62 18.26 9.04
C VAL A 122 -12.70 18.86 7.63
N ASP A 123 -13.35 20.02 7.49
CA ASP A 123 -13.45 20.73 6.20
C ASP A 123 -12.05 21.04 5.63
N ARG A 124 -11.10 21.47 6.46
CA ARG A 124 -9.74 21.74 5.98
C ARG A 124 -8.99 20.47 5.54
N LEU A 125 -9.19 19.33 6.20
CA LEU A 125 -8.63 18.05 5.73
C LEU A 125 -9.24 17.64 4.38
N VAL A 126 -10.53 17.87 4.19
CA VAL A 126 -11.22 17.69 2.91
C VAL A 126 -10.68 18.66 1.85
N ASP A 127 -10.39 19.92 2.21
CA ASP A 127 -9.78 20.88 1.31
C ASP A 127 -8.39 20.44 0.85
N PHE A 128 -7.53 19.95 1.76
CA PHE A 128 -6.22 19.39 1.39
C PHE A 128 -6.37 18.25 0.39
N TYR A 129 -7.31 17.34 0.65
CA TYR A 129 -7.60 16.22 -0.25
C TYR A 129 -8.06 16.70 -1.63
N ASN A 130 -9.02 17.62 -1.68
CA ASN A 130 -9.67 18.11 -2.91
C ASN A 130 -8.76 18.99 -3.78
N GLU A 131 -7.87 19.75 -3.14
CA GLU A 131 -6.92 20.61 -3.85
C GLU A 131 -5.61 19.89 -4.21
N GLY A 132 -5.50 18.60 -3.85
CA GLY A 132 -4.29 17.80 -4.14
C GLY A 132 -3.04 18.27 -3.38
N VAL A 133 -3.26 18.93 -2.23
CA VAL A 133 -2.19 19.46 -1.38
C VAL A 133 -1.90 18.45 -0.28
N MET A 134 -0.74 17.78 -0.39
CA MET A 134 -0.38 16.67 0.50
C MET A 134 0.62 17.11 1.55
N PRO A 135 0.32 16.96 2.86
CA PRO A 135 1.31 17.15 3.91
C PRO A 135 2.57 16.30 3.72
N VAL A 136 3.73 16.85 4.04
CA VAL A 136 4.99 16.10 4.06
C VAL A 136 5.07 15.26 5.32
N VAL A 137 5.01 13.95 5.14
CA VAL A 137 5.04 12.97 6.24
C VAL A 137 6.29 12.11 6.12
N PRO A 138 7.27 12.23 7.03
CA PRO A 138 8.45 11.37 7.08
C PRO A 138 8.04 9.91 7.35
N ARG A 139 8.75 8.95 6.72
CA ARG A 139 8.37 7.54 6.83
C ARG A 139 8.73 6.87 8.17
N GLN A 140 9.68 7.42 8.94
CA GLN A 140 10.10 6.85 10.21
C GLN A 140 9.60 7.72 11.38
N GLY A 141 9.07 7.08 12.44
CA GLY A 141 8.63 7.77 13.66
C GLY A 141 7.45 7.11 14.36
N SER A 142 6.79 6.10 13.77
CA SER A 142 5.71 5.35 14.41
C SER A 142 6.19 3.98 14.89
N LEU A 143 5.80 3.63 16.12
CA LEU A 143 5.89 2.30 16.70
C LEU A 143 4.55 1.55 16.62
N GLY A 144 3.48 2.24 16.24
CA GLY A 144 2.14 1.71 16.33
C GLY A 144 1.65 1.50 17.76
N ALA A 145 2.19 2.25 18.74
CA ALA A 145 1.85 2.20 20.16
C ALA A 145 0.46 2.79 20.41
N SER A 146 0.35 4.11 20.37
CA SER A 146 -0.94 4.83 20.34
C SER A 146 -1.39 5.14 18.92
N GLY A 147 -1.25 4.18 18.01
CA GLY A 147 -1.35 4.37 16.57
C GLY A 147 -0.13 5.11 16.00
N ASP A 148 -0.36 5.91 14.98
CA ASP A 148 0.66 6.55 14.15
C ASP A 148 0.94 8.00 14.58
N LEU A 149 1.27 8.23 15.87
CA LEU A 149 1.36 9.58 16.47
C LEU A 149 2.22 10.54 15.64
N ALA A 150 3.49 10.23 15.39
CA ALA A 150 4.40 11.14 14.70
C ALA A 150 4.01 11.38 13.23
N PRO A 151 3.68 10.37 12.41
CA PRO A 151 3.19 10.57 11.04
C PRO A 151 1.92 11.42 10.97
N LEU A 152 0.95 11.17 11.85
CA LEU A 152 -0.31 11.92 11.88
C LEU A 152 -0.07 13.35 12.39
N SER A 153 0.90 13.55 13.28
CA SER A 153 1.33 14.88 13.70
C SER A 153 1.87 15.67 12.52
N HIS A 154 2.81 15.11 11.75
CA HIS A 154 3.29 15.74 10.52
C HIS A 154 2.18 16.01 9.51
N MET A 155 1.23 15.09 9.36
CA MET A 155 0.07 15.27 8.46
C MET A 155 -0.79 16.47 8.90
N CYS A 156 -0.90 16.73 10.20
CA CYS A 156 -1.80 17.75 10.76
C CYS A 156 -1.10 19.09 11.08
N LEU A 157 0.24 19.17 11.16
CA LEU A 157 0.95 20.44 11.36
C LEU A 157 0.51 21.56 10.41
N PRO A 158 0.22 21.31 9.11
CA PRO A 158 -0.23 22.34 8.19
C PRO A 158 -1.57 22.98 8.57
N LEU A 159 -2.38 22.36 9.42
CA LEU A 159 -3.58 23.00 9.98
C LEU A 159 -3.21 24.24 10.82
N LEU A 160 -2.05 24.22 11.49
CA LEU A 160 -1.52 25.34 12.26
C LEU A 160 -0.72 26.34 11.40
N GLY A 161 -0.57 26.09 10.10
CA GLY A 161 0.31 26.85 9.22
C GLY A 161 1.80 26.49 9.36
N GLU A 162 2.12 25.38 10.02
CA GLU A 162 3.48 24.88 10.25
C GLU A 162 3.79 23.64 9.37
N GLY A 163 5.06 23.26 9.30
CA GLY A 163 5.47 22.13 8.48
C GLY A 163 5.48 22.44 6.98
N GLU A 164 5.36 21.40 6.15
CA GLU A 164 5.52 21.49 4.71
C GLU A 164 4.39 20.77 3.96
N LEU A 165 4.09 21.24 2.77
CA LEU A 165 3.07 20.70 1.86
C LEU A 165 3.70 20.37 0.51
N MET A 166 3.26 19.27 -0.10
CA MET A 166 3.61 18.87 -1.47
C MET A 166 2.45 19.22 -2.42
N GLU A 167 2.77 19.81 -3.56
CA GLU A 167 1.85 20.07 -4.65
C GLU A 167 2.40 19.50 -5.95
N GLN A 168 1.54 18.92 -6.80
CA GLN A 168 1.95 18.41 -8.09
C GLN A 168 1.89 19.52 -9.14
N GLY A 169 3.02 19.81 -9.78
CA GLY A 169 3.09 20.76 -10.89
C GLY A 169 2.41 20.23 -12.16
N ALA A 170 2.24 21.11 -13.14
CA ALA A 170 1.67 20.75 -14.45
C ALA A 170 2.55 19.74 -15.24
N ASP A 171 3.82 19.63 -14.89
CA ASP A 171 4.78 18.65 -15.42
C ASP A 171 4.70 17.28 -14.72
N GLY A 172 3.79 17.12 -13.74
CA GLY A 172 3.62 15.92 -12.95
C GLY A 172 4.65 15.76 -11.82
N GLN A 173 5.59 16.70 -11.66
CA GLN A 173 6.56 16.64 -10.56
C GLN A 173 5.98 17.20 -9.26
N TRP A 174 6.36 16.61 -8.15
CA TRP A 174 5.97 17.06 -6.82
C TRP A 174 7.00 18.05 -6.27
N THR A 175 6.53 19.21 -5.81
CA THR A 175 7.35 20.23 -5.16
C THR A 175 6.91 20.42 -3.72
N THR A 176 7.87 20.65 -2.83
CA THR A 176 7.64 20.87 -1.40
C THR A 176 7.77 22.35 -1.07
N ARG A 177 6.81 22.88 -0.30
CA ARG A 177 6.77 24.28 0.11
C ARG A 177 6.38 24.41 1.58
N PRO A 178 6.79 25.49 2.30
CA PRO A 178 6.30 25.78 3.64
C PRO A 178 4.77 25.90 3.67
N ALA A 179 4.13 25.26 4.64
CA ALA A 179 2.66 25.26 4.76
C ALA A 179 2.09 26.67 4.85
N ALA A 180 2.72 27.58 5.60
CA ALA A 180 2.26 28.97 5.74
C ALA A 180 2.12 29.71 4.39
N GLU A 181 3.04 29.45 3.44
CA GLU A 181 2.99 30.06 2.12
C GLU A 181 1.81 29.53 1.29
N VAL A 182 1.63 28.20 1.28
CA VAL A 182 0.55 27.55 0.54
C VAL A 182 -0.82 27.94 1.11
N LEU A 183 -0.97 27.95 2.43
CA LEU A 183 -2.20 28.37 3.07
C LEU A 183 -2.55 29.82 2.69
N LYS A 184 -1.57 30.72 2.76
CA LYS A 184 -1.76 32.13 2.38
C LYS A 184 -2.21 32.28 0.91
N GLU A 185 -1.58 31.56 0.01
CA GLU A 185 -1.90 31.58 -1.42
C GLU A 185 -3.33 31.10 -1.70
N LYS A 186 -3.77 30.03 -1.00
CA LYS A 186 -5.12 29.49 -1.11
C LYS A 186 -6.17 30.28 -0.31
N GLY A 187 -5.78 31.32 0.43
CA GLY A 187 -6.67 32.11 1.28
C GLY A 187 -7.13 31.34 2.52
N TRP A 188 -6.39 30.36 2.97
CA TRP A 188 -6.68 29.56 4.14
C TRP A 188 -5.98 30.11 5.38
N SER A 189 -6.75 30.41 6.44
CA SER A 189 -6.17 30.79 7.73
C SER A 189 -5.74 29.54 8.54
N PRO A 190 -4.66 29.60 9.33
CA PRO A 190 -4.37 28.59 10.33
C PRO A 190 -5.57 28.35 11.25
N ILE A 191 -5.73 27.13 11.72
CA ILE A 191 -6.80 26.71 12.63
C ILE A 191 -6.26 26.71 14.05
N SER A 192 -7.00 27.27 14.99
CA SER A 192 -6.73 27.10 16.43
C SER A 192 -7.48 25.86 16.91
N LEU A 193 -6.75 24.86 17.41
CA LEU A 193 -7.33 23.60 17.83
C LEU A 193 -8.08 23.73 19.15
N GLY A 194 -9.27 23.14 19.23
CA GLY A 194 -10.08 23.05 20.44
C GLY A 194 -9.65 21.90 21.35
N SER A 195 -10.31 21.78 22.50
CA SER A 195 -10.11 20.68 23.46
C SER A 195 -10.16 19.31 22.78
N LYS A 196 -9.25 18.39 23.13
CA LYS A 196 -9.11 17.04 22.57
C LYS A 196 -8.69 16.99 21.09
N GLU A 197 -8.74 18.08 20.35
CA GLU A 197 -8.62 18.08 18.90
C GLU A 197 -7.24 17.64 18.41
N GLY A 198 -6.18 18.13 19.07
CA GLY A 198 -4.82 17.69 18.79
C GLY A 198 -4.65 16.19 18.97
N LEU A 199 -5.17 15.63 20.07
CA LEU A 199 -5.12 14.19 20.31
C LEU A 199 -5.97 13.41 19.30
N ALA A 200 -7.18 13.85 18.96
CA ALA A 200 -8.03 13.21 17.96
C ALA A 200 -7.38 13.15 16.56
N LEU A 201 -6.58 14.15 16.23
CA LEU A 201 -5.88 14.23 14.96
C LEU A 201 -4.69 13.26 14.87
N ILE A 202 -3.90 13.12 15.95
CA ILE A 202 -2.67 12.32 15.92
C ILE A 202 -2.85 10.87 16.40
N ASN A 203 -3.87 10.59 17.20
CA ASN A 203 -4.16 9.25 17.69
C ASN A 203 -4.96 8.47 16.65
N GLY A 204 -4.49 7.29 16.28
CA GLY A 204 -5.14 6.44 15.28
C GLY A 204 -4.18 5.75 14.33
N THR A 205 -4.72 4.92 13.44
CA THR A 205 -4.01 3.93 12.63
C THR A 205 -3.91 4.30 11.14
N GLN A 206 -4.14 5.57 10.78
CA GLN A 206 -4.35 5.96 9.39
C GLN A 206 -3.11 5.83 8.49
N MET A 207 -1.88 5.92 9.03
CA MET A 207 -0.68 5.64 8.22
C MET A 207 -0.58 4.14 7.92
N MET A 208 -0.75 3.27 8.91
CA MET A 208 -0.72 1.82 8.72
C MET A 208 -1.82 1.38 7.75
N SER A 209 -3.04 1.90 7.88
CA SER A 209 -4.16 1.66 6.95
C SER A 209 -3.85 2.14 5.53
N ALA A 210 -3.23 3.31 5.39
CA ALA A 210 -2.83 3.86 4.09
C ALA A 210 -1.70 3.04 3.43
N LEU A 211 -0.75 2.53 4.22
CA LEU A 211 0.27 1.61 3.72
C LEU A 211 -0.35 0.29 3.25
N LEU A 212 -1.36 -0.23 3.97
CA LEU A 212 -2.12 -1.41 3.58
C LEU A 212 -2.89 -1.18 2.27
N ALA A 213 -3.65 -0.09 2.16
CA ALA A 213 -4.42 0.24 0.97
C ALA A 213 -3.52 0.39 -0.26
N TYR A 214 -2.48 1.21 -0.17
CA TYR A 214 -1.52 1.40 -1.25
C TYR A 214 -0.78 0.11 -1.61
N GLY A 215 -0.42 -0.71 -0.61
CA GLY A 215 0.22 -2.00 -0.83
C GLY A 215 -0.70 -3.00 -1.53
N LEU A 216 -1.98 -3.04 -1.19
CA LEU A 216 -2.98 -3.90 -1.85
C LEU A 216 -3.16 -3.50 -3.32
N GLU A 217 -3.30 -2.21 -3.65
CA GLU A 217 -3.35 -1.74 -5.04
C GLU A 217 -2.14 -2.22 -5.85
N GLN A 218 -0.94 -2.04 -5.29
CA GLN A 218 0.29 -2.46 -5.95
C GLN A 218 0.37 -3.98 -6.11
N LEU A 219 -0.09 -4.73 -5.12
CA LEU A 219 -0.03 -6.19 -5.12
C LEU A 219 -1.11 -6.81 -6.01
N GLU A 220 -2.30 -6.23 -6.12
CA GLU A 220 -3.34 -6.64 -7.09
C GLU A 220 -2.79 -6.58 -8.52
N SER A 221 -2.24 -5.42 -8.90
CA SER A 221 -1.62 -5.24 -10.22
C SER A 221 -0.44 -6.19 -10.45
N LEU A 222 0.42 -6.35 -9.45
CA LEU A 222 1.59 -7.22 -9.54
C LEU A 222 1.21 -8.69 -9.67
N TRP A 223 0.14 -9.13 -9.00
CA TRP A 223 -0.38 -10.49 -9.09
C TRP A 223 -0.90 -10.81 -10.51
N GLU A 224 -1.63 -9.89 -11.12
CA GLU A 224 -2.08 -10.03 -12.52
C GLU A 224 -0.90 -10.07 -13.49
N GLN A 225 0.04 -9.14 -13.36
CA GLN A 225 1.24 -9.09 -14.19
C GLN A 225 2.11 -10.34 -14.03
N ALA A 226 2.20 -10.91 -12.83
CA ALA A 226 2.95 -12.14 -12.58
C ALA A 226 2.44 -13.33 -13.39
N HIS A 227 1.12 -13.44 -13.64
CA HIS A 227 0.55 -14.45 -14.53
C HIS A 227 0.94 -14.20 -15.98
N GLY A 228 0.89 -12.95 -16.43
CA GLY A 228 1.32 -12.58 -17.78
C GLY A 228 2.80 -12.93 -18.03
N VAL A 229 3.68 -12.53 -17.11
CA VAL A 229 5.12 -12.85 -17.20
C VAL A 229 5.34 -14.37 -17.19
N ALA A 230 4.68 -15.08 -16.27
CA ALA A 230 4.78 -16.53 -16.16
C ALA A 230 4.26 -17.23 -17.43
N SER A 231 3.22 -16.69 -18.08
CA SER A 231 2.68 -17.24 -19.33
C SER A 231 3.65 -17.13 -20.50
N LEU A 232 4.39 -16.01 -20.61
CA LEU A 232 5.46 -15.84 -21.59
C LEU A 232 6.64 -16.79 -21.31
N SER A 233 7.01 -16.94 -20.04
CA SER A 233 8.03 -17.90 -19.61
C SER A 233 7.60 -19.32 -19.92
N LEU A 234 6.32 -19.67 -19.74
CA LEU A 234 5.76 -20.99 -20.07
C LEU A 234 5.88 -21.26 -21.58
N ALA A 235 5.53 -20.29 -22.43
CA ALA A 235 5.66 -20.40 -23.88
C ALA A 235 7.14 -20.56 -24.32
N ALA A 236 8.04 -19.73 -23.78
CA ALA A 236 9.47 -19.82 -24.05
C ALA A 236 10.08 -21.17 -23.64
N PHE A 237 9.60 -21.74 -22.53
CA PHE A 237 10.04 -23.02 -21.99
C PHE A 237 9.31 -24.22 -22.62
N GLU A 238 8.35 -23.99 -23.55
CA GLU A 238 7.48 -25.01 -24.14
C GLU A 238 6.80 -25.87 -23.07
N GLY A 239 6.18 -25.19 -22.12
CA GLY A 239 5.57 -25.81 -20.93
C GLY A 239 4.18 -26.38 -21.25
N LEU A 240 3.63 -27.10 -20.26
CA LEU A 240 2.34 -27.80 -20.38
C LEU A 240 1.21 -26.99 -19.75
N ASP A 241 0.01 -27.07 -20.33
CA ASP A 241 -1.21 -26.45 -19.81
C ASP A 241 -1.98 -27.34 -18.81
N ALA A 242 -1.73 -28.66 -18.84
CA ALA A 242 -2.40 -29.61 -17.97
C ALA A 242 -2.44 -29.23 -16.48
N PRO A 243 -1.40 -28.58 -15.88
CA PRO A 243 -1.45 -28.12 -14.51
C PRO A 243 -2.51 -27.07 -14.22
N PHE A 244 -3.07 -26.39 -15.22
CA PHE A 244 -4.07 -25.34 -15.08
C PHE A 244 -5.50 -25.84 -15.34
N HIS A 245 -5.70 -27.16 -15.54
CA HIS A 245 -7.00 -27.75 -15.82
C HIS A 245 -7.97 -27.53 -14.64
N PRO A 246 -9.23 -27.04 -14.86
CA PRO A 246 -10.17 -26.69 -13.80
C PRO A 246 -10.40 -27.80 -12.77
N ALA A 247 -10.60 -29.04 -13.23
CA ALA A 247 -10.88 -30.18 -12.34
C ALA A 247 -9.77 -30.42 -11.28
N VAL A 248 -8.51 -30.08 -11.59
CA VAL A 248 -7.40 -30.21 -10.62
C VAL A 248 -7.63 -29.29 -9.43
N HIS A 249 -8.12 -28.06 -9.69
CA HIS A 249 -8.28 -27.02 -8.69
C HIS A 249 -9.61 -27.15 -7.95
N ASP A 250 -10.64 -27.70 -8.57
CA ASP A 250 -11.93 -28.02 -7.93
C ASP A 250 -11.77 -29.10 -6.87
N LEU A 251 -10.88 -30.08 -7.08
CA LEU A 251 -10.58 -31.14 -6.12
C LEU A 251 -9.89 -30.61 -4.83
N ARG A 252 -9.21 -29.45 -4.89
CA ARG A 252 -8.51 -28.89 -3.73
C ARG A 252 -9.28 -27.78 -3.02
N GLN A 253 -10.26 -27.17 -3.64
CA GLN A 253 -11.26 -26.24 -3.07
C GLN A 253 -10.68 -24.92 -2.48
N HIS A 254 -9.55 -24.44 -2.99
CA HIS A 254 -9.01 -23.11 -2.62
C HIS A 254 -9.40 -22.07 -3.69
N ALA A 255 -10.27 -21.11 -3.34
CA ALA A 255 -10.74 -20.09 -4.29
C ALA A 255 -9.60 -19.30 -4.95
N GLY A 256 -8.59 -18.90 -4.21
CA GLY A 256 -7.42 -18.21 -4.78
C GLY A 256 -6.64 -19.08 -5.78
N GLN A 257 -6.52 -20.41 -5.54
CA GLN A 257 -5.89 -21.34 -6.47
C GLN A 257 -6.71 -21.49 -7.75
N GLN A 258 -8.05 -21.57 -7.63
CA GLN A 258 -8.96 -21.61 -8.77
C GLN A 258 -8.85 -20.32 -9.62
N ALA A 259 -8.83 -19.15 -8.97
CA ALA A 259 -8.64 -17.86 -9.61
C ALA A 259 -7.31 -17.77 -10.37
N SER A 260 -6.20 -18.19 -9.74
CA SER A 260 -4.88 -18.18 -10.37
C SER A 260 -4.80 -19.13 -11.57
N ALA A 261 -5.41 -20.32 -11.48
CA ALA A 261 -5.49 -21.25 -12.61
C ALA A 261 -6.35 -20.69 -13.76
N ALA A 262 -7.43 -20.00 -13.45
CA ALA A 262 -8.28 -19.34 -14.43
C ALA A 262 -7.52 -18.22 -15.16
N GLU A 263 -6.75 -17.42 -14.42
CA GLU A 263 -5.94 -16.35 -15.01
C GLU A 263 -4.84 -16.91 -15.93
N MET A 264 -4.16 -17.99 -15.54
CA MET A 264 -3.21 -18.68 -16.44
C MET A 264 -3.89 -19.16 -17.73
N ARG A 265 -5.05 -19.82 -17.64
CA ARG A 265 -5.80 -20.26 -18.83
C ARG A 265 -6.19 -19.09 -19.72
N HIS A 266 -6.60 -17.96 -19.13
CA HIS A 266 -6.94 -16.75 -19.87
C HIS A 266 -5.74 -16.19 -20.65
N TRP A 267 -4.55 -16.21 -20.06
CA TRP A 267 -3.33 -15.77 -20.75
C TRP A 267 -2.93 -16.67 -21.92
N ILE A 268 -3.12 -18.00 -21.81
CA ILE A 268 -2.68 -18.99 -22.81
C ILE A 268 -3.80 -19.45 -23.75
N GLU A 269 -4.98 -18.85 -23.69
CA GLU A 269 -6.13 -19.23 -24.51
C GLU A 269 -5.83 -19.10 -26.00
N GLY A 270 -5.97 -20.25 -26.75
CA GLY A 270 -5.70 -20.28 -28.17
C GLY A 270 -4.22 -20.36 -28.55
N ALA A 271 -3.31 -20.47 -27.61
CA ALA A 271 -1.88 -20.62 -27.90
C ALA A 271 -1.58 -21.92 -28.61
N ALA A 272 -0.80 -21.85 -29.70
CA ALA A 272 -0.51 -23.02 -30.54
C ALA A 272 0.59 -23.90 -29.93
N PHE A 273 1.51 -23.36 -29.15
CA PHE A 273 2.60 -24.12 -28.49
C PHE A 273 2.09 -25.25 -27.60
N LEU A 274 0.86 -25.15 -27.08
CA LEU A 274 0.22 -26.17 -26.24
C LEU A 274 -0.23 -27.41 -27.00
N ARG A 275 -0.20 -27.41 -28.37
CA ARG A 275 -0.64 -28.51 -29.24
C ARG A 275 0.50 -29.42 -29.65
N GLU A 276 1.73 -29.05 -29.31
CA GLU A 276 2.90 -29.83 -29.64
C GLU A 276 3.08 -31.04 -28.71
N THR A 277 3.62 -32.13 -29.21
CA THR A 277 4.00 -33.28 -28.38
C THR A 277 5.39 -33.06 -27.83
N HIS A 278 5.54 -33.20 -26.51
CA HIS A 278 6.81 -33.02 -25.82
C HIS A 278 7.42 -34.33 -25.33
N GLU A 279 8.74 -34.41 -25.27
CA GLU A 279 9.46 -35.56 -24.72
C GLU A 279 9.38 -35.61 -23.17
N TRP A 280 9.08 -34.47 -22.51
CA TRP A 280 8.96 -34.38 -21.05
C TRP A 280 7.52 -34.59 -20.55
N VAL A 281 7.41 -35.31 -19.44
CA VAL A 281 6.12 -35.70 -18.86
C VAL A 281 5.52 -34.60 -18.00
N GLN A 282 6.35 -33.74 -17.39
CA GLN A 282 5.92 -32.67 -16.47
C GLN A 282 6.91 -31.53 -16.42
N ASP A 283 6.39 -30.35 -16.04
CA ASP A 283 7.21 -29.15 -15.80
C ASP A 283 7.80 -29.07 -14.40
N PRO A 284 8.86 -28.28 -14.19
CA PRO A 284 9.33 -27.90 -12.86
C PRO A 284 8.22 -27.19 -12.07
N TYR A 285 8.32 -27.20 -10.73
CA TYR A 285 7.31 -26.62 -9.84
C TYR A 285 7.10 -25.13 -10.07
N SER A 286 8.14 -24.37 -10.44
CA SER A 286 8.02 -22.94 -10.76
C SER A 286 7.08 -22.61 -11.93
N PHE A 287 6.74 -23.59 -12.74
CA PHE A 287 5.72 -23.51 -13.80
C PHE A 287 4.42 -24.18 -13.36
N ARG A 288 4.44 -25.47 -13.00
CA ARG A 288 3.21 -26.24 -12.77
C ARG A 288 2.52 -25.94 -11.42
N CYS A 289 3.22 -25.35 -10.46
CA CYS A 289 2.66 -24.98 -9.17
C CYS A 289 2.29 -23.49 -9.05
N ILE A 290 2.24 -22.75 -10.17
CA ILE A 290 1.77 -21.36 -10.20
C ILE A 290 0.41 -21.21 -9.50
N PRO A 291 -0.64 -22.00 -9.79
CA PRO A 291 -1.93 -21.84 -9.14
C PRO A 291 -1.89 -22.02 -7.63
N GLN A 292 -1.09 -22.94 -7.13
CA GLN A 292 -0.98 -23.24 -5.71
C GLN A 292 -0.29 -22.10 -4.94
N VAL A 293 0.78 -21.54 -5.50
CA VAL A 293 1.57 -20.48 -4.85
C VAL A 293 0.87 -19.11 -5.02
N TYR A 294 0.51 -18.74 -6.24
CA TYR A 294 -0.15 -17.46 -6.50
C TYR A 294 -1.55 -17.40 -5.90
N GLY A 295 -2.20 -18.56 -5.78
CA GLY A 295 -3.48 -18.68 -5.06
C GLY A 295 -3.36 -18.43 -3.56
N ALA A 296 -2.24 -18.80 -2.93
CA ALA A 296 -1.97 -18.46 -1.55
C ALA A 296 -1.74 -16.95 -1.37
N VAL A 297 -1.07 -16.30 -2.32
CA VAL A 297 -0.91 -14.83 -2.35
C VAL A 297 -2.27 -14.14 -2.46
N ARG A 298 -3.14 -14.61 -3.38
CA ARG A 298 -4.52 -14.08 -3.50
C ARG A 298 -5.29 -14.18 -2.18
N LYS A 299 -5.20 -15.31 -1.48
CA LYS A 299 -5.84 -15.48 -0.17
C LYS A 299 -5.33 -14.50 0.87
N ALA A 300 -4.03 -14.22 0.88
CA ALA A 300 -3.47 -13.20 1.76
C ALA A 300 -4.00 -11.80 1.43
N MET A 301 -4.14 -11.47 0.14
CA MET A 301 -4.74 -10.20 -0.31
C MET A 301 -6.20 -10.08 0.14
N ASP A 302 -7.00 -11.14 0.00
CA ASP A 302 -8.40 -11.16 0.43
C ASP A 302 -8.53 -10.86 1.94
N LEU A 303 -7.65 -11.44 2.78
CA LEU A 303 -7.58 -11.13 4.22
C LEU A 303 -7.13 -9.69 4.48
N GLY A 304 -6.22 -9.17 3.66
CA GLY A 304 -5.80 -7.76 3.72
C GLY A 304 -6.95 -6.81 3.43
N ILE A 305 -7.75 -7.10 2.42
CA ILE A 305 -8.95 -6.34 2.05
C ILE A 305 -9.98 -6.36 3.20
N GLU A 306 -10.29 -7.54 3.75
CA GLU A 306 -11.19 -7.69 4.89
C GLU A 306 -10.75 -6.84 6.09
N THR A 307 -9.45 -6.87 6.41
CA THR A 307 -8.89 -6.07 7.51
C THR A 307 -9.00 -4.57 7.21
N LEU A 308 -8.69 -4.14 5.99
CA LEU A 308 -8.78 -2.75 5.58
C LEU A 308 -10.21 -2.21 5.62
N GLU A 309 -11.19 -2.96 5.15
CA GLU A 309 -12.62 -2.59 5.19
C GLU A 309 -13.12 -2.37 6.62
N GLY A 310 -12.64 -3.18 7.57
CA GLY A 310 -12.94 -2.99 8.99
C GLY A 310 -12.29 -1.73 9.59
N GLU A 311 -11.07 -1.40 9.16
CA GLU A 311 -10.26 -0.32 9.73
C GLU A 311 -10.53 1.05 9.09
N ALA A 312 -10.81 1.09 7.78
CA ALA A 312 -10.86 2.33 6.98
C ALA A 312 -11.84 3.39 7.51
N THR A 313 -12.93 2.95 8.13
CA THR A 313 -13.96 3.83 8.72
C THR A 313 -14.04 3.69 10.25
N ALA A 314 -13.08 3.04 10.89
CA ALA A 314 -13.05 2.84 12.32
C ALA A 314 -12.78 4.14 13.08
N VAL A 315 -13.28 4.22 14.31
CA VAL A 315 -12.90 5.27 15.28
C VAL A 315 -11.72 4.77 16.07
N THR A 316 -10.54 5.25 15.74
CA THR A 316 -9.25 4.77 16.26
C THR A 316 -8.52 5.77 17.15
N ASP A 317 -9.20 6.84 17.56
CA ASP A 317 -8.67 7.76 18.57
C ASP A 317 -9.13 7.41 19.99
N ASN A 318 -8.62 8.12 20.99
CA ASN A 318 -8.94 7.97 22.40
C ASN A 318 -8.90 9.35 23.10
N PRO A 319 -9.84 9.64 24.04
CA PRO A 319 -11.00 8.84 24.42
C PRO A 319 -12.13 8.88 23.39
N ILE A 320 -12.97 7.87 23.39
CA ILE A 320 -14.17 7.77 22.57
C ILE A 320 -15.31 8.56 23.21
N LEU A 321 -15.95 9.42 22.41
CA LEU A 321 -17.13 10.15 22.80
C LEU A 321 -18.40 9.40 22.37
N LEU A 322 -19.35 9.23 23.26
CA LEU A 322 -20.64 8.61 23.01
C LEU A 322 -21.78 9.63 23.28
N PRO A 323 -22.05 10.58 22.34
CA PRO A 323 -23.03 11.64 22.57
C PRO A 323 -24.44 11.15 22.89
N LYS A 324 -24.83 9.96 22.37
CA LYS A 324 -26.15 9.37 22.61
C LYS A 324 -26.38 8.92 24.06
N THR A 325 -25.32 8.47 24.73
CA THR A 325 -25.39 7.96 26.13
C THR A 325 -24.79 8.94 27.13
N GLY A 326 -24.12 10.02 26.66
CA GLY A 326 -23.44 10.98 27.53
C GLY A 326 -22.13 10.46 28.13
N GLU A 327 -21.56 9.39 27.58
CA GLU A 327 -20.36 8.76 28.09
C GLU A 327 -19.11 9.20 27.35
N VAL A 328 -17.98 9.20 28.06
CA VAL A 328 -16.63 9.37 27.52
C VAL A 328 -15.80 8.20 28.02
N ILE A 329 -15.29 7.38 27.12
CA ILE A 329 -14.65 6.11 27.45
C ILE A 329 -13.20 6.12 26.93
N SER A 330 -12.24 5.89 27.84
CA SER A 330 -10.85 5.63 27.47
C SER A 330 -10.65 4.14 27.15
N ALA A 331 -10.15 3.85 25.93
CA ALA A 331 -10.00 2.49 25.41
C ALA A 331 -8.74 2.41 24.54
N GLY A 332 -8.53 1.29 23.83
CA GLY A 332 -7.33 0.98 23.06
C GLY A 332 -7.53 0.86 21.56
N ASN A 333 -8.56 1.48 20.98
CA ASN A 333 -8.86 1.36 19.54
C ASN A 333 -7.74 1.89 18.61
N PHE A 334 -6.81 2.63 19.16
CA PHE A 334 -5.62 3.12 18.45
C PHE A 334 -4.56 2.04 18.22
N HIS A 335 -4.68 0.86 18.84
CA HIS A 335 -3.65 -0.18 18.75
C HIS A 335 -3.61 -0.81 17.36
N GLY A 336 -2.46 -0.70 16.70
CA GLY A 336 -2.28 -1.09 15.30
C GLY A 336 -2.08 -2.60 15.04
N GLU A 337 -2.25 -3.47 16.04
CA GLU A 337 -1.96 -4.90 15.92
C GLU A 337 -2.70 -5.62 14.77
N PRO A 338 -4.00 -5.39 14.54
CA PRO A 338 -4.69 -6.00 13.40
C PRO A 338 -4.04 -5.69 12.06
N LEU A 339 -3.55 -4.44 11.90
CA LEU A 339 -2.84 -4.01 10.71
C LEU A 339 -1.41 -4.58 10.64
N ALA A 340 -0.70 -4.60 11.76
CA ALA A 340 0.67 -5.10 11.83
C ALA A 340 0.78 -6.55 11.36
N VAL A 341 -0.09 -7.43 11.88
CA VAL A 341 -0.12 -8.85 11.54
C VAL A 341 -0.43 -9.08 10.06
N ILE A 342 -1.41 -8.34 9.50
CA ILE A 342 -1.75 -8.51 8.07
C ILE A 342 -0.70 -7.94 7.13
N LEU A 343 -0.05 -6.82 7.49
CA LEU A 343 1.05 -6.24 6.73
C LEU A 343 2.24 -7.19 6.67
N ASP A 344 2.55 -7.88 7.78
CA ASP A 344 3.57 -8.93 7.83
C ASP A 344 3.19 -10.14 6.97
N HIS A 345 1.94 -10.56 7.01
CA HIS A 345 1.44 -11.67 6.18
C HIS A 345 1.59 -11.33 4.68
N LEU A 346 1.20 -10.12 4.28
CA LEU A 346 1.27 -9.68 2.88
C LEU A 346 2.71 -9.59 2.36
N LYS A 347 3.70 -9.15 3.17
CA LYS A 347 5.09 -9.13 2.70
C LYS A 347 5.67 -10.52 2.51
N VAL A 348 5.27 -11.50 3.35
CA VAL A 348 5.63 -12.91 3.14
C VAL A 348 5.01 -13.41 1.84
N ALA A 349 3.70 -13.18 1.64
CA ALA A 349 3.00 -13.58 0.43
C ALA A 349 3.60 -12.95 -0.84
N ALA A 350 3.87 -11.65 -0.83
CA ALA A 350 4.46 -10.94 -1.96
C ALA A 350 5.85 -11.49 -2.34
N SER A 351 6.64 -11.94 -1.36
CA SER A 351 7.97 -12.51 -1.63
C SER A 351 7.90 -13.80 -2.45
N GLU A 352 6.83 -14.59 -2.34
CA GLU A 352 6.65 -15.85 -3.06
C GLU A 352 6.45 -15.64 -4.58
N LEU A 353 5.82 -14.54 -5.00
CA LEU A 353 5.76 -14.18 -6.43
C LEU A 353 7.18 -14.02 -7.00
N GLY A 354 8.03 -13.31 -6.28
CA GLY A 354 9.42 -13.08 -6.66
C GLY A 354 10.26 -14.36 -6.66
N THR A 355 10.08 -15.22 -5.66
CA THR A 355 10.80 -16.49 -5.55
C THR A 355 10.46 -17.42 -6.72
N MET A 356 9.19 -17.55 -7.07
CA MET A 356 8.76 -18.35 -8.23
C MET A 356 9.30 -17.77 -9.54
N SER A 357 9.26 -16.47 -9.69
CA SER A 357 9.78 -15.73 -10.84
C SER A 357 11.28 -16.01 -11.05
N GLU A 358 12.08 -15.84 -10.01
CA GLU A 358 13.54 -16.09 -10.09
C GLU A 358 13.86 -17.54 -10.47
N ARG A 359 13.12 -18.53 -9.98
CA ARG A 359 13.26 -19.92 -10.39
C ARG A 359 12.96 -20.14 -11.88
N ARG A 360 12.01 -19.42 -12.47
CA ARG A 360 11.75 -19.47 -13.92
C ARG A 360 12.88 -18.80 -14.71
N ILE A 361 13.41 -17.66 -14.25
CA ILE A 361 14.61 -17.05 -14.85
C ILE A 361 15.73 -18.08 -14.94
N PHE A 362 16.05 -18.74 -13.84
CA PHE A 362 17.07 -19.79 -13.80
C PHE A 362 16.82 -20.90 -14.83
N LYS A 363 15.56 -21.36 -14.97
CA LYS A 363 15.20 -22.41 -15.93
C LYS A 363 15.35 -21.95 -17.38
N LEU A 364 14.96 -20.74 -17.71
CA LEU A 364 15.12 -20.17 -19.05
C LEU A 364 16.60 -20.01 -19.45
N LEU A 365 17.46 -19.78 -18.48
CA LEU A 365 18.91 -19.58 -18.68
C LEU A 365 19.74 -20.88 -18.65
N SER A 366 19.13 -22.02 -18.32
CA SER A 366 19.83 -23.28 -18.04
C SER A 366 20.30 -24.05 -19.26
N GLY A 367 20.08 -23.57 -20.49
CA GLY A 367 20.48 -24.29 -21.72
C GLY A 367 19.69 -25.57 -21.97
N THR A 368 18.44 -25.62 -21.54
CA THR A 368 17.54 -26.78 -21.68
C THR A 368 16.38 -26.48 -22.61
N ARG A 369 15.70 -27.52 -23.09
CA ARG A 369 14.55 -27.43 -24.00
C ARG A 369 14.87 -26.59 -25.25
N GLY A 370 16.05 -26.76 -25.84
CA GLY A 370 16.45 -26.09 -27.07
C GLY A 370 16.80 -24.62 -26.94
N LEU A 371 16.79 -24.06 -25.75
CA LEU A 371 17.31 -22.72 -25.49
C LEU A 371 18.83 -22.73 -25.31
N PRO A 372 19.58 -21.73 -25.82
CA PRO A 372 21.02 -21.68 -25.59
C PRO A 372 21.31 -21.30 -24.11
N PRO A 373 22.44 -21.80 -23.54
CA PRO A 373 22.86 -21.42 -22.20
C PRO A 373 22.91 -19.89 -22.06
N PHE A 374 22.32 -19.37 -20.96
CA PHE A 374 22.21 -17.94 -20.64
C PHE A 374 21.53 -17.09 -21.71
N LEU A 375 20.88 -17.71 -22.71
CA LEU A 375 20.30 -17.05 -23.87
C LEU A 375 21.34 -16.22 -24.66
N ALA A 376 22.56 -16.71 -24.70
CA ALA A 376 23.68 -16.11 -25.44
C ALA A 376 23.60 -16.51 -26.92
N THR A 377 23.82 -15.57 -27.83
CA THR A 377 23.82 -15.80 -29.29
C THR A 377 25.07 -16.57 -29.71
N ASP A 378 26.23 -16.21 -29.17
CA ASP A 378 27.51 -16.90 -29.39
C ASP A 378 28.11 -17.28 -28.01
N PRO A 379 27.68 -18.46 -27.44
CA PRO A 379 28.14 -18.88 -26.12
C PRO A 379 29.65 -19.02 -26.04
N GLY A 380 30.28 -18.29 -25.14
CA GLY A 380 31.73 -18.21 -24.95
C GLY A 380 32.29 -16.84 -25.35
N LEU A 381 31.83 -16.23 -26.43
CA LEU A 381 32.06 -14.83 -26.72
C LEU A 381 31.09 -13.97 -25.93
N ASP A 382 29.79 -14.34 -25.92
CA ASP A 382 28.73 -13.69 -25.18
C ASP A 382 28.45 -14.41 -23.85
N SER A 383 28.17 -13.64 -22.81
CA SER A 383 27.70 -14.14 -21.50
C SER A 383 26.16 -14.12 -21.37
N GLY A 384 25.47 -13.45 -22.29
CA GLY A 384 24.03 -13.34 -22.36
C GLY A 384 23.42 -12.71 -21.11
N LEU A 385 22.38 -13.32 -20.55
CA LEU A 385 21.65 -12.80 -19.38
C LEU A 385 22.09 -13.45 -18.06
N MET A 386 23.30 -14.09 -17.99
CA MET A 386 23.79 -14.75 -16.78
C MET A 386 23.65 -13.86 -15.52
N ILE A 387 24.09 -12.60 -15.58
CA ILE A 387 24.11 -11.70 -14.44
C ILE A 387 22.72 -11.11 -14.10
N VAL A 388 21.78 -11.12 -15.02
CA VAL A 388 20.37 -10.78 -14.75
C VAL A 388 19.79 -11.72 -13.70
N GLN A 389 20.08 -13.02 -13.76
CA GLN A 389 19.68 -14.00 -12.75
C GLN A 389 20.33 -13.73 -11.40
N TYR A 390 21.63 -13.34 -11.36
CA TYR A 390 22.32 -13.01 -10.11
C TYR A 390 21.66 -11.80 -9.44
N THR A 391 21.31 -10.79 -10.21
CA THR A 391 20.59 -9.62 -9.70
C THR A 391 19.23 -10.01 -9.12
N ALA A 392 18.43 -10.81 -9.84
CA ALA A 392 17.14 -11.31 -9.36
C ALA A 392 17.29 -12.14 -8.07
N ALA A 393 18.28 -13.05 -8.01
CA ALA A 393 18.56 -13.86 -6.83
C ALA A 393 18.99 -13.01 -5.62
N SER A 394 19.78 -11.95 -5.84
CA SER A 394 20.18 -11.03 -4.77
C SER A 394 18.99 -10.26 -4.20
N ILE A 395 18.03 -9.90 -5.05
CA ILE A 395 16.79 -9.23 -4.63
C ILE A 395 15.90 -10.20 -3.85
N VAL A 396 15.78 -11.46 -4.27
CA VAL A 396 15.08 -12.51 -3.50
C VAL A 396 15.68 -12.65 -2.09
N ALA A 397 17.00 -12.71 -1.98
CA ALA A 397 17.68 -12.77 -0.67
C ALA A 397 17.38 -11.54 0.20
N ARG A 398 17.39 -10.33 -0.38
CA ARG A 398 17.03 -9.09 0.28
C ARG A 398 15.56 -9.11 0.76
N ASN A 399 14.63 -9.56 -0.10
CA ASN A 399 13.21 -9.66 0.22
C ASN A 399 12.96 -10.66 1.35
N LYS A 400 13.68 -11.80 1.39
CA LYS A 400 13.62 -12.76 2.49
C LYS A 400 13.92 -12.10 3.85
N MET A 401 14.94 -11.25 3.90
CA MET A 401 15.28 -10.54 5.15
C MET A 401 14.17 -9.54 5.54
N ARG A 402 13.60 -8.82 4.57
CA ARG A 402 12.51 -7.87 4.79
C ARG A 402 11.18 -8.53 5.12
N ALA A 403 10.98 -9.79 4.72
CA ALA A 403 9.79 -10.56 5.02
C ALA A 403 9.77 -11.12 6.46
N MET A 404 10.84 -10.94 7.25
CA MET A 404 10.81 -11.26 8.67
C MET A 404 9.76 -10.41 9.39
N PRO A 405 8.85 -11.01 10.21
CA PRO A 405 7.80 -10.26 10.86
C PRO A 405 8.32 -9.14 11.75
N ALA A 406 7.75 -7.94 11.59
CA ALA A 406 8.03 -6.81 12.48
C ALA A 406 7.11 -6.82 13.70
N SER A 407 5.87 -7.33 13.55
CA SER A 407 4.85 -7.38 14.60
C SER A 407 5.20 -8.28 15.79
N VAL A 408 6.23 -9.15 15.66
CA VAL A 408 6.69 -9.98 16.78
C VAL A 408 7.62 -9.24 17.73
N ASP A 409 8.03 -8.01 17.39
CA ASP A 409 8.86 -7.14 18.23
C ASP A 409 7.98 -6.17 19.02
N THR A 410 8.35 -5.91 20.24
CA THR A 410 7.68 -4.92 21.09
C THR A 410 8.67 -4.27 22.04
N ILE A 411 8.35 -3.06 22.46
CA ILE A 411 9.13 -2.30 23.47
C ILE A 411 8.19 -1.67 24.48
N ASP A 412 8.75 -1.31 25.61
CA ASP A 412 8.12 -0.46 26.61
C ASP A 412 8.39 1.02 26.28
N SER A 413 7.36 1.84 26.18
CA SER A 413 7.47 3.27 25.91
C SER A 413 6.57 4.09 26.85
N SER A 414 6.68 5.44 26.82
CA SER A 414 5.93 6.36 27.68
C SER A 414 6.01 6.01 29.17
N ASN A 415 7.20 5.62 29.67
CA ASN A 415 7.43 5.19 31.05
C ASN A 415 6.48 4.08 31.53
N GLY A 416 6.27 3.04 30.73
CA GLY A 416 5.45 1.88 31.06
C GLY A 416 3.95 2.04 30.80
N GLN A 417 3.52 3.16 30.23
CA GLN A 417 2.12 3.34 29.86
C GLN A 417 1.80 2.61 28.53
N GLU A 418 2.78 2.53 27.64
CA GLU A 418 2.70 1.86 26.34
C GLU A 418 3.68 0.68 26.35
N ASP A 419 3.34 -0.35 27.13
CA ASP A 419 4.19 -1.53 27.41
C ASP A 419 4.09 -2.63 26.35
N HIS A 420 3.23 -2.45 25.35
CA HIS A 420 3.09 -3.30 24.17
C HIS A 420 2.75 -2.46 22.95
N VAL A 421 3.57 -2.59 21.89
CA VAL A 421 3.45 -1.82 20.64
C VAL A 421 3.40 -2.77 19.44
N SER A 422 2.71 -2.38 18.37
CA SER A 422 2.44 -3.27 17.24
C SER A 422 3.55 -3.35 16.20
N MET A 423 4.44 -2.36 16.12
CA MET A 423 5.43 -2.18 15.03
C MET A 423 4.82 -2.17 13.61
N GLY A 424 3.52 -1.89 13.50
CA GLY A 424 2.78 -1.97 12.23
C GLY A 424 3.27 -1.01 11.15
N ALA A 425 3.76 0.17 11.52
CA ALA A 425 4.38 1.10 10.57
C ALA A 425 5.62 0.49 9.92
N ASN A 426 6.47 -0.20 10.71
CA ASN A 426 7.64 -0.93 10.19
C ASN A 426 7.21 -2.09 9.28
N ALA A 427 6.18 -2.86 9.67
CA ALA A 427 5.62 -3.93 8.85
C ALA A 427 5.15 -3.41 7.48
N GLY A 428 4.41 -2.29 7.45
CA GLY A 428 3.91 -1.67 6.23
C GLY A 428 5.01 -1.15 5.30
N LEU A 429 6.01 -0.46 5.84
CA LEU A 429 7.15 0.03 5.07
C LEU A 429 7.98 -1.12 4.49
N GLN A 430 8.18 -2.21 5.25
CA GLN A 430 8.84 -3.42 4.77
C GLN A 430 8.02 -4.11 3.68
N MET A 431 6.69 -4.17 3.82
CA MET A 431 5.79 -4.73 2.81
C MET A 431 5.94 -3.99 1.47
N LEU A 432 5.90 -2.65 1.46
CA LEU A 432 6.10 -1.87 0.24
C LEU A 432 7.47 -2.15 -0.39
N ALA A 433 8.52 -2.26 0.43
CA ALA A 433 9.87 -2.57 -0.06
C ALA A 433 10.00 -4.00 -0.63
N VAL A 434 9.23 -4.97 -0.13
CA VAL A 434 9.15 -6.34 -0.70
C VAL A 434 8.38 -6.34 -2.01
N ILE A 435 7.26 -5.63 -2.10
CA ILE A 435 6.47 -5.46 -3.34
C ILE A 435 7.33 -4.86 -4.45
N GLU A 436 8.08 -3.80 -4.15
CA GLU A 436 9.00 -3.17 -5.11
C GLU A 436 10.09 -4.14 -5.57
N GLY A 437 10.75 -4.84 -4.66
CA GLY A 437 11.74 -5.85 -5.01
C GLY A 437 11.13 -7.00 -5.82
N THR A 438 9.88 -7.39 -5.56
CA THR A 438 9.18 -8.41 -6.35
C THR A 438 8.89 -7.91 -7.77
N ARG A 439 8.54 -6.64 -7.96
CA ARG A 439 8.40 -6.01 -9.28
C ARG A 439 9.72 -6.03 -10.05
N GLU A 440 10.85 -5.73 -9.40
CA GLU A 440 12.18 -5.81 -10.00
C GLU A 440 12.52 -7.23 -10.50
N ILE A 441 12.14 -8.26 -9.74
CA ILE A 441 12.35 -9.67 -10.12
C ILE A 441 11.44 -10.05 -11.30
N LEU A 442 10.15 -9.70 -11.26
CA LEU A 442 9.21 -9.96 -12.36
C LEU A 442 9.63 -9.24 -13.65
N ALA A 443 10.14 -8.02 -13.54
CA ALA A 443 10.70 -7.29 -14.69
C ALA A 443 11.92 -8.01 -15.30
N SER A 444 12.78 -8.58 -14.44
CA SER A 444 13.91 -9.40 -14.88
C SER A 444 13.46 -10.69 -15.55
N GLU A 445 12.38 -11.31 -15.08
CA GLU A 445 11.77 -12.47 -15.74
C GLU A 445 11.16 -12.10 -17.10
N LEU A 446 10.43 -10.98 -17.18
CA LEU A 446 9.85 -10.50 -18.42
C LEU A 446 10.94 -10.24 -19.49
N LEU A 447 12.04 -9.61 -19.10
CA LEU A 447 13.21 -9.43 -19.95
C LEU A 447 13.77 -10.76 -20.42
N THR A 448 13.94 -11.72 -19.51
CA THR A 448 14.48 -13.05 -19.80
C THR A 448 13.53 -13.85 -20.69
N ALA A 449 12.22 -13.86 -20.43
CA ALA A 449 11.22 -14.55 -21.25
C ALA A 449 11.12 -13.96 -22.66
N SER A 450 11.18 -12.61 -22.79
CA SER A 450 11.21 -11.94 -24.08
C SER A 450 12.44 -12.33 -24.90
N GLN A 451 13.61 -12.43 -24.28
CA GLN A 451 14.84 -12.88 -24.93
C GLN A 451 14.76 -14.37 -25.29
N ALA A 452 14.23 -15.22 -24.41
CA ALA A 452 14.05 -16.64 -24.70
C ALA A 452 13.11 -16.88 -25.89
N LEU A 453 12.03 -16.10 -26.00
CA LEU A 453 11.10 -16.12 -27.14
C LEU A 453 11.73 -15.61 -28.44
N HIS A 454 12.86 -14.89 -28.39
CA HIS A 454 13.62 -14.52 -29.60
C HIS A 454 14.30 -15.74 -30.25
N PHE A 455 14.65 -16.74 -29.46
CA PHE A 455 15.20 -18.02 -29.97
C PHE A 455 14.12 -19.01 -30.38
N ARG A 456 12.83 -18.63 -30.37
CA ARG A 456 11.70 -19.43 -30.86
C ARG A 456 11.15 -18.80 -32.15
N PRO A 457 11.41 -19.41 -33.36
CA PRO A 457 10.98 -18.81 -34.63
C PRO A 457 9.48 -18.63 -34.73
N GLU A 458 8.71 -19.59 -34.21
CA GLU A 458 7.26 -19.62 -34.23
C GLU A 458 6.75 -20.00 -32.82
N PRO A 459 6.78 -19.08 -31.83
CA PRO A 459 6.50 -19.43 -30.46
C PRO A 459 5.03 -19.79 -30.17
N GLY A 460 4.13 -19.67 -31.16
CA GLY A 460 2.73 -20.09 -31.02
C GLY A 460 1.96 -19.41 -29.91
N LEU A 461 2.23 -18.13 -29.66
CA LEU A 461 1.63 -17.35 -28.57
C LEU A 461 0.14 -17.13 -28.80
N SER A 462 -0.61 -16.98 -27.69
CA SER A 462 -1.96 -16.43 -27.74
C SER A 462 -1.97 -14.97 -28.21
N ASN A 463 -3.15 -14.45 -28.58
CA ASN A 463 -3.27 -13.03 -28.95
C ASN A 463 -2.84 -12.10 -27.81
N ARG A 464 -3.28 -12.39 -26.58
CA ARG A 464 -2.95 -11.60 -25.37
C ARG A 464 -1.44 -11.58 -25.09
N GLN A 465 -0.80 -12.74 -25.15
CA GLN A 465 0.66 -12.86 -25.02
C GLN A 465 1.40 -12.08 -26.10
N SER A 466 0.95 -12.20 -27.36
CA SER A 466 1.57 -11.53 -28.52
C SER A 466 1.48 -10.02 -28.43
N GLU A 467 0.32 -9.47 -28.07
CA GLU A 467 0.10 -8.03 -27.90
C GLU A 467 0.97 -7.47 -26.75
N TRP A 468 1.01 -8.17 -25.63
CA TRP A 468 1.78 -7.72 -24.46
C TRP A 468 3.29 -7.80 -24.72
N LEU A 469 3.76 -8.89 -25.32
CA LEU A 469 5.17 -9.04 -25.73
C LEU A 469 5.57 -7.98 -26.76
N LYS A 470 4.71 -7.70 -27.74
CA LYS A 470 4.95 -6.64 -28.73
C LYS A 470 5.09 -5.27 -28.06
N ALA A 471 4.18 -4.92 -27.14
CA ALA A 471 4.26 -3.67 -26.38
C ALA A 471 5.55 -3.58 -25.55
N PHE A 472 5.94 -4.66 -24.87
CA PHE A 472 7.20 -4.70 -24.13
C PHE A 472 8.43 -4.54 -25.04
N ARG A 473 8.47 -5.23 -26.19
CA ARG A 473 9.60 -5.17 -27.13
C ARG A 473 9.75 -3.81 -27.81
N MET A 474 8.75 -2.96 -27.82
CA MET A 474 8.87 -1.57 -28.27
C MET A 474 9.78 -0.75 -27.34
N GLU A 475 9.78 -1.06 -26.04
CA GLU A 475 10.61 -0.38 -25.03
C GLU A 475 11.94 -1.14 -24.79
N VAL A 476 11.89 -2.47 -24.85
CA VAL A 476 13.01 -3.37 -24.54
C VAL A 476 13.13 -4.42 -25.66
N PRO A 477 13.73 -4.08 -26.81
CA PRO A 477 13.89 -5.03 -27.92
C PRO A 477 14.81 -6.20 -27.53
N PRO A 478 14.70 -7.37 -28.16
CA PRO A 478 15.68 -8.45 -28.02
C PRO A 478 17.09 -8.01 -28.39
N GLN A 479 18.09 -8.74 -27.94
CA GLN A 479 19.50 -8.51 -28.26
C GLN A 479 20.13 -9.67 -29.02
N ASP A 480 21.08 -9.36 -29.91
CA ASP A 480 21.83 -10.35 -30.71
C ASP A 480 23.29 -10.51 -30.24
N GLY A 481 23.65 -9.94 -29.12
CA GLY A 481 24.98 -10.00 -28.50
C GLY A 481 24.94 -9.36 -27.13
N ASP A 482 26.06 -9.32 -26.41
CA ASP A 482 26.12 -8.70 -25.10
C ASP A 482 25.95 -7.18 -25.15
N VAL A 483 25.06 -6.65 -24.33
CA VAL A 483 24.79 -5.22 -24.16
C VAL A 483 24.68 -4.87 -22.65
N GLU A 484 24.70 -3.59 -22.33
CA GLU A 484 24.49 -3.14 -20.94
C GLU A 484 23.06 -3.48 -20.46
N GLN A 485 22.95 -4.30 -19.41
CA GLN A 485 21.67 -4.83 -18.95
C GLN A 485 20.92 -3.91 -17.97
N SER A 486 21.62 -3.06 -17.22
CA SER A 486 20.99 -2.28 -16.16
C SER A 486 19.93 -1.29 -16.69
N SER A 487 20.18 -0.66 -17.84
CA SER A 487 19.21 0.24 -18.49
C SER A 487 17.97 -0.51 -19.00
N ARG A 488 18.18 -1.73 -19.52
CA ARG A 488 17.09 -2.62 -19.99
C ARG A 488 16.24 -3.11 -18.83
N MET A 489 16.86 -3.53 -17.72
CA MET A 489 16.15 -3.94 -16.50
C MET A 489 15.33 -2.77 -15.94
N ARG A 490 15.90 -1.55 -15.86
CA ARG A 490 15.15 -0.35 -15.46
C ARG A 490 13.98 -0.04 -16.38
N ALA A 491 14.13 -0.20 -17.69
CA ALA A 491 13.03 -0.04 -18.64
C ALA A 491 11.93 -1.08 -18.41
N ALA A 492 12.29 -2.34 -18.17
CA ALA A 492 11.33 -3.41 -17.84
C ALA A 492 10.57 -3.11 -16.53
N VAL A 493 11.25 -2.59 -15.49
CA VAL A 493 10.59 -2.15 -14.24
C VAL A 493 9.59 -1.04 -14.51
N ARG A 494 9.98 -0.01 -15.30
CA ARG A 494 9.05 1.08 -15.67
C ARG A 494 7.85 0.56 -16.45
N PHE A 495 8.05 -0.36 -17.40
CA PHE A 495 6.97 -0.97 -18.16
C PHE A 495 5.92 -1.60 -17.26
N LEU A 496 6.33 -2.39 -16.24
CA LEU A 496 5.41 -2.98 -15.27
C LEU A 496 4.76 -1.93 -14.37
N ALA A 497 5.47 -0.86 -13.99
CA ALA A 497 4.94 0.20 -13.14
C ALA A 497 3.89 1.08 -13.84
N HIS A 498 3.97 1.29 -15.17
CA HIS A 498 3.01 2.12 -15.93
C HIS A 498 1.73 1.37 -16.33
N LYS A 499 1.74 0.04 -16.25
CA LYS A 499 0.56 -0.80 -16.53
C LYS A 499 -0.15 -1.26 -15.25
N ALA A 500 0.27 -0.69 -14.11
CA ALA A 500 -0.35 -0.91 -12.81
C ALA A 500 -1.55 0.02 -12.59
#